data_2f230ffc8cba5304bd028fd054f57600
#
_entry.id   2f230ffc8cba5304bd028fd054f57600
#
_cell.length_a   1.000
_cell.length_b   1.000
_cell.length_c   1.000
_cell.angle_alpha   90.00
_cell.angle_beta   90.00
_cell.angle_gamma   90.00
#
_symmetry.space_group_name_H-M   'P 1'
#
loop_
_entity.id
_entity.type
_entity.pdbx_description
1 polymer ?
#
loop_
_entity_poly.entity_id
_entity_poly.type
_entity_poly.pdbx_seq_one_letter_code
_entity_poly.pdbx_strand_id
1 'polypeptide(L)'
;MKSEHLYNYILGIADNSLILGQRLGELCGHGPSLETDIAGTNISLDLICQTRSYYQYASKSSGENKTEDDIAFLRLERHYKNVLLVEQPNTHFGYVMERQYLFDVFHLLLLHELHFSKDETLAAIAK
;
A
#
# COMPACT_ATOMS: atom_id res chain seq x y z
N MET A 1 -19.12 -8.87 -12.69
CA MET A 1 -19.28 -7.39 -12.48
C MET A 1 -19.01 -6.95 -11.04
N LYS A 2 -19.80 -7.35 -10.01
CA LYS A 2 -19.51 -6.96 -8.62
C LYS A 2 -18.13 -7.42 -8.12
N SER A 3 -17.71 -8.63 -8.46
CA SER A 3 -16.40 -9.19 -8.10
C SER A 3 -15.23 -8.41 -8.72
N GLU A 4 -15.34 -7.97 -9.96
CA GLU A 4 -14.29 -7.23 -10.68
C GLU A 4 -14.08 -5.82 -10.12
N HIS A 5 -15.17 -5.11 -9.78
CA HIS A 5 -15.07 -3.80 -9.15
C HIS A 5 -14.43 -3.88 -7.75
N LEU A 6 -14.81 -4.89 -6.97
CA LEU A 6 -14.21 -5.13 -5.66
C LEU A 6 -12.72 -5.45 -5.80
N TYR A 7 -12.36 -6.35 -6.72
CA TYR A 7 -10.97 -6.69 -7.02
C TYR A 7 -10.14 -5.46 -7.36
N ASN A 8 -10.61 -4.63 -8.31
CA ASN A 8 -9.92 -3.41 -8.70
C ASN A 8 -9.80 -2.40 -7.54
N TYR A 9 -10.80 -2.31 -6.68
CA TYR A 9 -10.76 -1.46 -5.49
C TYR A 9 -9.70 -1.91 -4.49
N ILE A 10 -9.65 -3.21 -4.20
CA ILE A 10 -8.64 -3.80 -3.32
C ILE A 10 -7.23 -3.59 -3.89
N LEU A 11 -7.05 -3.78 -5.20
CA LEU A 11 -5.77 -3.51 -5.86
C LEU A 11 -5.33 -2.05 -5.70
N GLY A 12 -6.25 -1.09 -5.83
CA GLY A 12 -5.92 0.33 -5.63
C GLY A 12 -5.37 0.63 -4.24
N ILE A 13 -5.96 0.05 -3.20
CA ILE A 13 -5.48 0.21 -1.82
C ILE A 13 -4.11 -0.48 -1.64
N ALA A 14 -4.00 -1.73 -2.09
CA ALA A 14 -2.78 -2.51 -1.96
C ALA A 14 -1.60 -1.90 -2.73
N ASP A 15 -1.82 -1.47 -3.97
CA ASP A 15 -0.79 -0.89 -4.82
C ASP A 15 -0.25 0.41 -4.23
N ASN A 16 -1.10 1.25 -3.64
CA ASN A 16 -0.66 2.44 -2.92
C ASN A 16 0.33 2.12 -1.81
N SER A 17 -0.02 1.16 -0.96
CA SER A 17 0.82 0.74 0.17
C SER A 17 2.12 0.07 -0.30
N LEU A 18 2.05 -0.76 -1.35
CA LEU A 18 3.23 -1.41 -1.93
C LEU A 18 4.22 -0.39 -2.47
N ILE A 19 3.78 0.50 -3.34
CA ILE A 19 4.65 1.46 -4.02
C ILE A 19 5.25 2.45 -3.01
N LEU A 20 4.45 2.96 -2.08
CA LEU A 20 4.96 3.85 -1.03
C LEU A 20 5.95 3.14 -0.10
N GLY A 21 5.64 1.90 0.29
CA GLY A 21 6.55 1.08 1.09
C GLY A 21 7.89 0.86 0.40
N GLN A 22 7.90 0.58 -0.89
CA GLN A 22 9.13 0.46 -1.69
C GLN A 22 9.89 1.79 -1.77
N ARG A 23 9.21 2.92 -1.96
CA ARG A 23 9.83 4.26 -1.96
C ARG A 23 10.49 4.59 -0.62
N LEU A 24 9.85 4.27 0.50
CA LEU A 24 10.47 4.43 1.83
C LEU A 24 11.64 3.45 2.02
N GLY A 25 11.53 2.23 1.54
CA GLY A 25 12.61 1.24 1.59
C GLY A 25 13.88 1.69 0.86
N GLU A 26 13.75 2.44 -0.23
CA GLU A 26 14.88 3.05 -0.96
C GLU A 26 15.69 4.03 -0.08
N LEU A 27 15.08 4.60 0.96
CA LEU A 27 15.74 5.53 1.90
C LEU A 27 16.47 4.84 3.04
N CYS A 28 16.33 3.54 3.20
CA CYS A 28 17.01 2.77 4.26
C CYS A 28 18.52 2.97 4.15
N GLY A 29 19.14 3.46 5.24
CA GLY A 29 20.55 3.82 5.28
C GLY A 29 20.87 5.24 4.77
N HIS A 30 19.87 6.04 4.40
CA HIS A 30 20.02 7.40 3.86
C HIS A 30 19.22 8.45 4.66
N GLY A 31 18.68 8.08 5.80
CA GLY A 31 17.96 9.01 6.68
C GLY A 31 18.87 10.06 7.30
N PRO A 32 18.33 11.24 7.70
CA PRO A 32 19.11 12.33 8.26
C PRO A 32 19.67 12.04 9.67
N SER A 33 19.10 11.08 10.37
CA SER A 33 19.57 10.53 11.65
C SER A 33 19.25 9.04 11.74
N LEU A 34 19.93 8.33 12.63
CA LEU A 34 19.72 6.90 12.83
C LEU A 34 18.27 6.60 13.25
N GLU A 35 17.73 7.39 14.17
CA GLU A 35 16.37 7.19 14.68
C GLU A 35 15.32 7.39 13.58
N THR A 36 15.50 8.41 12.75
CA THR A 36 14.61 8.70 11.63
C THR A 36 14.69 7.62 10.55
N ASP A 37 15.89 7.12 10.28
CA ASP A 37 16.11 6.04 9.31
C ASP A 37 15.43 4.74 9.76
N ILE A 38 15.59 4.37 11.02
CA ILE A 38 14.92 3.20 11.62
C ILE A 38 13.40 3.36 11.57
N ALA A 39 12.88 4.53 11.94
CA ALA A 39 11.45 4.81 11.90
C ALA A 39 10.88 4.68 10.47
N GLY A 40 11.55 5.28 9.48
CA GLY A 40 11.15 5.18 8.08
C GLY A 40 11.15 3.75 7.55
N THR A 41 12.16 2.97 7.92
CA THR A 41 12.27 1.55 7.55
C THR A 41 11.14 0.73 8.17
N ASN A 42 10.77 0.97 9.43
CA ASN A 42 9.64 0.29 10.07
C ASN A 42 8.31 0.63 9.40
N ILE A 43 8.08 1.91 9.06
CA ILE A 43 6.89 2.32 8.32
C ILE A 43 6.83 1.63 6.94
N SER A 44 7.97 1.52 6.24
CA SER A 44 8.07 0.77 4.98
C SER A 44 7.62 -0.68 5.15
N LEU A 45 8.11 -1.37 6.18
CA LEU A 45 7.75 -2.76 6.46
C LEU A 45 6.25 -2.90 6.80
N ASP A 46 5.69 -1.99 7.58
CA ASP A 46 4.27 -2.01 7.93
C ASP A 46 3.38 -1.85 6.68
N LEU A 47 3.74 -0.94 5.76
CA LEU A 47 3.02 -0.78 4.50
C LEU A 47 3.08 -2.04 3.62
N ILE A 48 4.24 -2.70 3.55
CA ILE A 48 4.40 -3.95 2.81
C ILE A 48 3.58 -5.08 3.45
N CYS A 49 3.56 -5.16 4.78
CA CYS A 49 2.74 -6.14 5.50
C CYS A 49 1.24 -5.94 5.26
N GLN A 50 0.75 -4.70 5.27
CA GLN A 50 -0.63 -4.38 4.92
C GLN A 50 -0.95 -4.81 3.48
N THR A 51 -0.07 -4.50 2.54
CA THR A 51 -0.20 -4.90 1.13
C THR A 51 -0.44 -6.38 0.97
N ARG A 52 0.31 -7.22 1.68
CA ARG A 52 0.16 -8.67 1.64
C ARG A 52 -1.28 -9.10 1.98
N SER A 53 -1.86 -8.57 3.04
CA SER A 53 -3.22 -8.89 3.47
C SER A 53 -4.25 -8.56 2.38
N TYR A 54 -4.12 -7.40 1.74
CA TYR A 54 -5.00 -6.99 0.65
C TYR A 54 -4.81 -7.87 -0.61
N TYR A 55 -3.58 -8.20 -0.99
CA TYR A 55 -3.34 -9.07 -2.15
C TYR A 55 -3.82 -10.50 -1.91
N GLN A 56 -3.70 -11.04 -0.71
CA GLN A 56 -4.28 -12.34 -0.35
C GLN A 56 -5.81 -12.31 -0.49
N TYR A 57 -6.44 -11.22 -0.11
CA TYR A 57 -7.89 -11.06 -0.30
C TYR A 57 -8.24 -10.89 -1.79
N ALA A 58 -7.48 -10.10 -2.54
CA ALA A 58 -7.66 -9.95 -3.99
C ALA A 58 -7.52 -11.29 -4.72
N SER A 59 -6.52 -12.08 -4.39
CA SER A 59 -6.30 -13.43 -4.94
C SER A 59 -7.53 -14.32 -4.75
N LYS A 60 -8.07 -14.36 -3.54
CA LYS A 60 -9.29 -15.16 -3.24
C LYS A 60 -10.53 -14.64 -3.96
N SER A 61 -10.63 -13.32 -4.16
CA SER A 61 -11.79 -12.67 -4.78
C SER A 61 -11.80 -12.78 -6.30
N SER A 62 -10.63 -12.91 -6.93
CA SER A 62 -10.50 -12.97 -8.39
C SER A 62 -11.00 -14.27 -8.98
N GLY A 63 -11.00 -15.37 -8.22
CA GLY A 63 -11.25 -16.73 -8.72
C GLY A 63 -10.17 -17.23 -9.68
N GLU A 64 -9.11 -16.45 -9.90
CA GLU A 64 -7.94 -16.84 -10.68
C GLU A 64 -6.93 -17.54 -9.75
N ASN A 65 -6.19 -18.49 -10.30
CA ASN A 65 -5.17 -19.23 -9.53
C ASN A 65 -3.84 -18.41 -9.44
N LYS A 66 -3.93 -17.17 -8.94
CA LYS A 66 -2.80 -16.25 -8.75
C LYS A 66 -2.49 -16.14 -7.26
N THR A 67 -1.21 -16.18 -6.93
CA THR A 67 -0.73 -15.92 -5.57
C THR A 67 -0.65 -14.40 -5.31
N GLU A 68 -0.49 -14.01 -4.05
CA GLU A 68 -0.20 -12.61 -3.70
C GLU A 68 1.08 -12.09 -4.36
N ASP A 69 2.09 -12.94 -4.52
CA ASP A 69 3.36 -12.57 -5.16
C ASP A 69 3.19 -12.36 -6.68
N ASP A 70 2.36 -13.17 -7.34
CA ASP A 70 2.02 -12.97 -8.75
C ASP A 70 1.34 -11.61 -8.96
N ILE A 71 0.44 -11.24 -8.05
CA ILE A 71 -0.24 -9.94 -8.08
C ILE A 71 0.74 -8.80 -7.77
N ALA A 72 1.67 -9.00 -6.83
CA ALA A 72 2.62 -7.98 -6.43
C ALA A 72 3.68 -7.69 -7.51
N PHE A 73 4.21 -8.71 -8.20
CA PHE A 73 5.45 -8.57 -8.96
C PHE A 73 5.34 -8.96 -10.45
N LEU A 74 4.33 -9.72 -10.85
CA LEU A 74 4.23 -10.20 -12.24
C LEU A 74 3.31 -9.35 -13.13
N ARG A 75 2.80 -8.22 -12.62
CA ARG A 75 2.01 -7.28 -13.40
C ARG A 75 2.90 -6.29 -14.16
N LEU A 76 2.44 -5.86 -15.32
CA LEU A 76 3.08 -4.75 -16.03
C LEU A 76 2.82 -3.43 -15.29
N GLU A 77 3.73 -2.47 -15.38
CA GLU A 77 3.65 -1.15 -14.73
C GLU A 77 2.27 -0.49 -14.87
N ARG A 78 1.71 -0.47 -16.07
CA ARG A 78 0.38 0.11 -16.37
C ARG A 78 -0.80 -0.59 -15.70
N HIS A 79 -0.60 -1.76 -15.10
CA HIS A 79 -1.65 -2.51 -14.42
C HIS A 79 -1.73 -2.20 -12.93
N TYR A 80 -0.78 -1.44 -12.38
CA TYR A 80 -0.87 -0.93 -11.02
C TYR A 80 -1.90 0.19 -10.93
N LYS A 81 -2.62 0.23 -9.83
CA LYS A 81 -3.76 1.14 -9.58
C LYS A 81 -3.43 2.22 -8.55
N ASN A 82 -2.15 2.41 -8.25
CA ASN A 82 -1.71 3.39 -7.28
C ASN A 82 -1.94 4.83 -7.76
N VAL A 83 -2.07 5.75 -6.80
CA VAL A 83 -2.12 7.18 -7.07
C VAL A 83 -0.72 7.73 -7.37
N LEU A 84 -0.65 8.80 -8.18
CA LEU A 84 0.63 9.41 -8.58
C LEU A 84 1.47 9.92 -7.40
N LEU A 85 0.84 10.28 -6.30
CA LEU A 85 1.54 10.76 -5.10
C LEU A 85 2.56 9.75 -4.58
N VAL A 86 2.19 8.46 -4.51
CA VAL A 86 3.03 7.42 -3.89
C VAL A 86 4.22 7.01 -4.74
N GLU A 87 4.19 7.24 -6.05
CA GLU A 87 5.28 6.88 -6.96
C GLU A 87 6.32 7.99 -7.16
N GLN A 88 6.09 9.18 -6.57
CA GLN A 88 7.03 10.30 -6.70
C GLN A 88 8.40 9.95 -6.14
N PRO A 89 9.49 10.41 -6.78
CA PRO A 89 10.85 10.10 -6.36
C PRO A 89 11.20 10.72 -5.00
N ASN A 90 12.16 10.12 -4.32
CA ASN A 90 12.72 10.64 -3.07
C ASN A 90 13.75 11.74 -3.36
N THR A 91 13.32 12.98 -3.59
CA THR A 91 14.21 14.09 -3.96
C THR A 91 15.00 14.63 -2.76
N HIS A 92 14.32 15.02 -1.69
CA HIS A 92 14.94 15.38 -0.43
C HIS A 92 14.02 14.97 0.75
N PHE A 93 14.58 14.89 1.93
CA PHE A 93 13.88 14.34 3.09
C PHE A 93 12.59 15.09 3.45
N GLY A 94 12.57 16.41 3.37
CA GLY A 94 11.37 17.22 3.63
C GLY A 94 10.22 16.87 2.68
N TYR A 95 10.52 16.68 1.40
CA TYR A 95 9.53 16.24 0.40
C TYR A 95 8.99 14.83 0.71
N VAL A 96 9.87 13.92 1.12
CA VAL A 96 9.47 12.56 1.53
C VAL A 96 8.53 12.60 2.72
N MET A 97 8.82 13.43 3.72
CA MET A 97 7.96 13.58 4.91
C MET A 97 6.61 14.19 4.57
N GLU A 98 6.55 15.18 3.68
CA GLU A 98 5.29 15.77 3.22
C GLU A 98 4.44 14.76 2.45
N ARG A 99 5.04 14.03 1.52
CA ARG A 99 4.37 12.96 0.79
C ARG A 99 3.80 11.90 1.74
N GLN A 100 4.60 11.46 2.71
CA GLN A 100 4.18 10.49 3.71
C GLN A 100 3.02 11.02 4.55
N TYR A 101 3.11 12.25 5.05
CA TYR A 101 2.06 12.87 5.84
C TYR A 101 0.72 12.94 5.08
N LEU A 102 0.75 13.40 3.83
CA LEU A 102 -0.46 13.49 2.99
C LEU A 102 -1.08 12.12 2.76
N PHE A 103 -0.25 11.12 2.49
CA PHE A 103 -0.73 9.75 2.32
C PHE A 103 -1.30 9.17 3.61
N ASP A 104 -0.62 9.34 4.74
CA ASP A 104 -1.04 8.77 6.03
C ASP A 104 -2.36 9.36 6.51
N VAL A 105 -2.58 10.65 6.34
CA VAL A 105 -3.87 11.29 6.66
C VAL A 105 -5.01 10.70 5.82
N PHE A 106 -4.80 10.58 4.51
CA PHE A 106 -5.77 9.95 3.62
C PHE A 106 -6.01 8.49 4.00
N HIS A 107 -4.94 7.74 4.20
CA HIS A 107 -5.00 6.30 4.47
C HIS A 107 -5.68 6.00 5.80
N LEU A 108 -5.39 6.78 6.84
CA LEU A 108 -6.04 6.68 8.15
C LEU A 108 -7.56 6.87 8.03
N LEU A 109 -8.01 7.91 7.33
CA LEU A 109 -9.43 8.16 7.10
C LEU A 109 -10.09 7.03 6.31
N LEU A 110 -9.42 6.54 5.27
CA LEU A 110 -9.88 5.41 4.47
C LEU A 110 -10.05 4.14 5.32
N LEU A 111 -9.05 3.79 6.12
CA LEU A 111 -9.09 2.60 6.99
C LEU A 111 -10.18 2.73 8.05
N HIS A 112 -10.36 3.93 8.62
CA HIS A 112 -11.44 4.20 9.57
C HIS A 112 -12.82 3.91 8.94
N GLU A 113 -13.08 4.37 7.73
CA GLU A 113 -14.34 4.09 7.02
C GLU A 113 -14.47 2.60 6.64
N LEU A 114 -13.38 1.97 6.19
CA LEU A 114 -13.36 0.55 5.85
C LEU A 114 -13.63 -0.36 7.04
N HIS A 115 -13.27 0.06 8.26
CA HIS A 115 -13.59 -0.68 9.48
C HIS A 115 -15.09 -0.92 9.65
N PHE A 116 -15.94 -0.02 9.15
CA PHE A 116 -17.41 -0.15 9.17
C PHE A 116 -17.98 -0.75 7.87
N SER A 117 -17.12 -1.29 7.01
CA SER A 117 -17.55 -1.93 5.76
C SER A 117 -18.48 -3.10 6.02
N LYS A 118 -19.44 -3.31 5.11
CA LYS A 118 -20.29 -4.52 5.09
C LYS A 118 -19.49 -5.76 4.66
N ASP A 119 -18.34 -5.57 4.06
CA ASP A 119 -17.41 -6.64 3.73
C ASP A 119 -16.55 -6.94 4.96
N GLU A 120 -16.85 -8.06 5.62
CA GLU A 120 -16.20 -8.47 6.86
C GLU A 120 -14.67 -8.65 6.71
N THR A 121 -14.22 -9.07 5.52
CA THR A 121 -12.79 -9.26 5.25
C THR A 121 -12.08 -7.92 5.15
N LEU A 122 -12.63 -6.96 4.42
CA LEU A 122 -12.09 -5.60 4.36
C LEU A 122 -12.09 -4.93 5.73
N ALA A 123 -13.17 -5.06 6.47
CA ALA A 123 -13.27 -4.51 7.83
C ALA A 123 -12.25 -5.14 8.80
N ALA A 124 -11.93 -6.42 8.63
CA ALA A 124 -10.93 -7.11 9.45
C ALA A 124 -9.49 -6.68 9.10
N ILE A 125 -9.19 -6.44 7.81
CA ILE A 125 -7.86 -5.97 7.36
C ILE A 125 -7.64 -4.50 7.79
N ALA A 126 -8.71 -3.69 7.86
CA ALA A 126 -8.65 -2.27 8.21
C ALA A 126 -8.51 -2.00 9.73
N LYS A 127 -8.54 -3.04 10.58
CA LYS A 127 -8.30 -2.95 12.04
C LYS A 127 -6.83 -2.81 12.38
#